data_a13bc3d4772c5fdeccd308da02055be7
#
_entry.id   a13bc3d4772c5fdeccd308da02055be7
#
_cell.length_a   1.000
_cell.length_b   1.000
_cell.length_c   1.000
_cell.angle_alpha   90.00
_cell.angle_beta   90.00
_cell.angle_gamma   90.00
#
_symmetry.space_group_name_H-M   'P 1'
#
loop_
_entity.id
_entity.type
_entity.pdbx_description
1 polymer ?
#
loop_
_entity_poly.entity_id
_entity_poly.type
_entity_poly.pdbx_seq_one_letter_code
_entity_poly.pdbx_strand_id
1 'polypeptide(L)'
;MRKVKSRLALLLAVIMIAGSLQLPVFAVRRSGAGIPSGASAEAGVEDPGQVTETELLDLVPDSAGTGGTEPQDPVDTTWTVIFDANGGTFPGGETQISLDVEKGLAVQFNSEPLTTADRYFAGWKTQDGTLINDAYSFVPENDITLYAFWKDKKKVENISLNHHELTMSVGKTAALSATVLPEDAYDRSFTWKSGNPGVAAVNNNGKVTAAAKGTAVIKAAANDGSGVFAECKITVRQPVTSLTLNKTSLTVNRGATATLTATVGPSNADNKKVKWTTSNSAVATVSSTGAVKGVKKGTATITATAADGSGKKAACTVTVKQPVTSVKLNKTTLTIDAKKTATLTATVGPSNANNKNVKWTTSNRAVATVTVSGKVKAIKKGTATITATARDGSGKKATCKVTVKQPVTSLTLDKTDLKLKIGKKSTLKATVKPANANNKDVEWTTSNKSVATVTSDGKVKGIKYGTATITATARDGSGKKATCRVAVIRMVTKIMLKAPKRQLKIKDTEKIRVTVSPGNAYDKRVEWTTSDKKIATVDAYGLVRGIKAGTVTITATAKDGSGTKASCTILVTK
;
A
#
# COMPACT_ATOMS: atom_id res chain seq x y z
N MET A 1 -36.19 4.25 -6.75
CA MET A 1 -36.58 5.02 -5.54
C MET A 1 -35.38 5.16 -4.62
N ARG A 2 -35.07 6.39 -4.34
CA ARG A 2 -34.40 7.05 -3.21
C ARG A 2 -33.09 6.40 -2.74
N LYS A 3 -31.94 7.01 -3.07
CA LYS A 3 -31.26 8.14 -2.41
C LYS A 3 -31.19 7.96 -0.89
N VAL A 4 -29.95 7.92 -0.36
CA VAL A 4 -29.48 8.97 0.53
C VAL A 4 -27.94 8.96 0.55
N LYS A 5 -27.39 10.13 0.31
CA LYS A 5 -26.04 10.64 0.55
C LYS A 5 -25.86 10.94 2.04
N SER A 6 -24.62 10.91 2.52
CA SER A 6 -24.06 12.01 3.33
C SER A 6 -22.68 11.57 3.84
N ARG A 7 -21.58 12.21 3.44
CA ARG A 7 -20.87 13.38 3.97
C ARG A 7 -20.22 13.05 5.32
N LEU A 8 -18.91 12.86 5.33
CA LEU A 8 -17.78 13.77 5.61
C LEU A 8 -18.13 14.88 6.62
N ALA A 9 -17.57 14.79 7.83
CA ALA A 9 -17.23 15.94 8.67
C ALA A 9 -16.05 15.58 9.60
N LEU A 10 -14.98 16.29 9.35
CA LEU A 10 -13.83 16.61 10.17
C LEU A 10 -14.32 17.34 11.43
N LEU A 11 -13.87 16.94 12.63
CA LEU A 11 -13.86 17.86 13.76
C LEU A 11 -12.65 17.56 14.68
N LEU A 12 -11.72 18.48 14.69
CA LEU A 12 -10.76 18.71 15.79
C LEU A 12 -11.56 19.00 17.07
N ALA A 13 -11.20 18.34 18.17
CA ALA A 13 -11.52 18.82 19.51
C ALA A 13 -10.26 18.70 20.37
N VAL A 14 -9.68 19.86 20.63
CA VAL A 14 -8.76 20.15 21.72
C VAL A 14 -9.56 20.06 23.02
N ILE A 15 -9.15 19.21 23.95
CA ILE A 15 -9.62 19.28 25.34
C ILE A 15 -8.42 19.53 26.22
N MET A 16 -8.33 20.79 26.71
CA MET A 16 -7.63 21.15 27.93
C MET A 16 -8.38 20.55 29.11
N ILE A 17 -7.65 19.88 29.98
CA ILE A 17 -8.10 19.67 31.35
C ILE A 17 -7.04 20.25 32.25
N ALA A 18 -7.41 21.37 32.86
CA ALA A 18 -6.74 21.99 34.01
C ALA A 18 -6.97 21.10 35.25
N GLY A 19 -5.89 20.80 35.93
CA GLY A 19 -5.89 20.16 37.25
C GLY A 19 -4.83 20.82 38.10
N SER A 20 -5.28 21.75 38.91
CA SER A 20 -4.57 22.49 39.95
C SER A 20 -3.95 21.55 40.98
N LEU A 21 -2.66 21.79 41.30
CA LEU A 21 -2.12 21.51 42.62
C LEU A 21 -1.13 22.61 43.03
N GLN A 22 -1.37 23.12 44.23
CA GLN A 22 -0.81 24.27 44.86
C GLN A 22 0.66 24.09 45.23
N LEU A 23 1.35 25.22 45.14
CA LEU A 23 2.66 25.52 45.71
C LEU A 23 2.61 25.59 47.24
N PRO A 24 3.76 25.53 47.92
CA PRO A 24 4.05 26.56 48.92
C PRO A 24 5.23 27.46 48.53
N VAL A 25 4.95 28.71 48.69
CA VAL A 25 5.82 29.86 48.63
C VAL A 25 6.78 29.83 49.83
N PHE A 26 8.09 29.97 49.60
CA PHE A 26 9.00 30.57 50.58
C PHE A 26 9.78 31.68 49.90
N ALA A 27 9.45 32.89 50.37
CA ALA A 27 10.18 34.11 50.09
C ALA A 27 11.42 34.18 50.95
N VAL A 28 12.58 34.48 50.39
CA VAL A 28 13.70 35.11 51.09
C VAL A 28 14.38 36.10 50.14
N ARG A 29 14.51 37.26 50.71
CA ARG A 29 15.00 38.57 50.31
C ARG A 29 16.27 38.63 49.47
N ARG A 30 16.22 39.65 48.62
CA ARG A 30 17.29 40.34 47.90
C ARG A 30 18.46 40.84 48.78
N SER A 31 19.65 40.74 48.19
CA SER A 31 20.63 41.86 48.03
C SER A 31 21.63 41.32 46.99
N GLY A 32 21.98 41.89 45.96
CA GLY A 32 22.23 43.23 45.54
C GLY A 32 23.50 43.20 44.72
N ALA A 33 23.41 43.72 43.49
CA ALA A 33 24.50 44.21 42.61
C ALA A 33 25.38 43.15 41.92
N GLY A 34 25.52 43.14 40.66
CA GLY A 34 26.03 44.08 39.74
C GLY A 34 26.05 43.55 38.34
N ILE A 35 25.72 44.34 37.44
CA ILE A 35 25.70 44.22 36.00
C ILE A 35 27.08 44.49 35.41
N PRO A 36 27.46 43.92 34.30
CA PRO A 36 28.19 44.71 33.33
C PRO A 36 27.52 44.69 31.96
N SER A 37 27.24 45.83 31.49
CA SER A 37 27.77 46.56 30.35
C SER A 37 27.78 45.91 28.98
N GLY A 38 27.46 46.72 28.11
CA GLY A 38 28.02 46.71 26.78
C GLY A 38 27.35 47.63 25.82
N ALA A 39 28.14 48.57 25.38
CA ALA A 39 28.21 49.20 24.08
C ALA A 39 27.50 50.55 23.88
N SER A 40 28.38 51.52 23.84
CA SER A 40 28.62 52.56 22.81
C SER A 40 27.50 53.46 22.33
N ALA A 41 27.64 54.70 22.48
CA ALA A 41 28.01 55.72 21.50
C ALA A 41 27.69 57.15 21.99
N GLU A 42 28.74 57.95 21.96
CA GLU A 42 28.87 59.37 21.53
C GLU A 42 28.00 60.48 22.12
N ALA A 43 28.77 61.44 22.49
CA ALA A 43 28.70 62.88 22.27
C ALA A 43 28.21 63.79 23.40
N GLY A 44 29.15 64.68 23.80
CA GLY A 44 28.83 66.06 23.98
C GLY A 44 29.00 66.65 25.38
N VAL A 45 30.21 67.13 25.66
CA VAL A 45 30.53 68.55 26.06
C VAL A 45 29.78 69.12 27.28
N GLU A 46 30.51 69.43 28.28
CA GLU A 46 30.85 70.70 28.95
C GLU A 46 31.07 70.57 30.44
N ASP A 47 32.28 70.91 30.76
CA ASP A 47 32.77 71.41 32.03
C ASP A 47 32.07 72.79 32.30
N PRO A 48 32.05 73.41 33.45
CA PRO A 48 33.03 73.46 34.53
C PRO A 48 32.43 73.67 35.93
N GLY A 49 33.30 73.64 36.93
CA GLY A 49 33.03 74.38 38.17
C GLY A 49 33.72 73.90 39.41
N GLN A 50 34.96 74.32 39.59
CA GLN A 50 35.58 74.55 40.90
C GLN A 50 34.67 75.33 41.79
N VAL A 51 34.76 75.06 43.10
CA VAL A 51 34.83 76.05 44.24
C VAL A 51 35.35 75.31 45.45
N THR A 52 36.57 75.41 45.82
CA THR A 52 37.20 76.35 46.82
C THR A 52 36.61 76.29 48.22
N GLU A 53 37.53 75.90 49.11
CA GLU A 53 37.80 76.49 50.40
C GLU A 53 36.79 77.48 50.98
N THR A 54 36.60 77.37 52.22
CA THR A 54 36.90 78.41 53.25
C THR A 54 36.22 78.11 54.60
N GLU A 55 37.01 78.12 55.61
CA GLU A 55 37.04 79.06 56.71
C GLU A 55 35.85 79.05 57.68
N LEU A 56 36.15 78.96 58.98
CA LEU A 56 36.17 80.07 59.91
C LEU A 56 36.34 79.55 61.33
N LEU A 57 37.40 79.84 62.02
CA LEU A 57 37.66 81.02 62.84
C LEU A 57 36.86 81.10 64.16
N ASP A 58 37.66 81.12 65.16
CA ASP A 58 37.61 81.93 66.36
C ASP A 58 36.52 81.77 67.39
N LEU A 59 37.02 81.51 68.56
CA LEU A 59 36.87 82.46 69.71
C LEU A 59 37.75 82.07 70.91
N VAL A 60 38.72 82.94 71.16
CA VAL A 60 39.44 83.06 72.43
C VAL A 60 38.59 83.94 73.32
N PRO A 61 38.66 83.77 74.65
CA PRO A 61 39.18 84.85 75.37
C PRO A 61 40.25 84.47 76.43
N ASP A 62 41.14 85.38 76.46
CA ASP A 62 42.21 85.71 77.34
C ASP A 62 41.84 85.74 78.78
N SER A 63 42.72 85.28 79.65
CA SER A 63 43.14 86.03 80.81
C SER A 63 44.31 85.34 81.56
N ALA A 64 45.26 86.20 81.83
CA ALA A 64 46.52 86.09 82.53
C ALA A 64 46.51 85.41 83.87
N GLY A 65 47.60 84.77 84.19
CA GLY A 65 48.01 84.39 85.54
C GLY A 65 49.39 83.79 85.58
N THR A 66 50.33 84.64 85.93
CA THR A 66 51.75 84.42 86.20
C THR A 66 52.06 83.34 87.22
N GLY A 67 53.03 82.47 86.95
CA GLY A 67 53.65 81.63 87.97
C GLY A 67 54.68 80.68 87.35
N GLY A 68 56.00 81.13 87.42
CA GLY A 68 57.12 80.32 86.93
C GLY A 68 57.29 79.04 87.74
N THR A 69 57.63 78.00 87.03
CA THR A 69 58.34 76.82 87.53
C THR A 69 59.25 76.27 86.45
N GLU A 70 60.40 75.83 86.84
CA GLU A 70 61.50 75.24 86.09
C GLU A 70 61.09 74.27 84.98
N PRO A 71 61.89 74.08 83.94
CA PRO A 71 61.60 73.09 82.88
C PRO A 71 61.78 71.69 83.46
N GLN A 72 60.64 70.96 83.62
CA GLN A 72 60.70 69.51 83.74
C GLN A 72 60.94 68.95 82.35
N ASP A 73 61.91 68.01 82.27
CA ASP A 73 62.14 67.19 81.10
C ASP A 73 60.79 66.61 80.58
N PRO A 74 60.58 66.53 79.27
CA PRO A 74 59.36 65.96 78.72
C PRO A 74 59.21 64.51 79.21
N VAL A 75 58.15 64.24 79.99
CA VAL A 75 57.81 62.85 80.35
C VAL A 75 57.61 62.08 78.99
N ASP A 76 58.52 61.15 78.77
CA ASP A 76 58.39 60.23 77.62
C ASP A 76 57.08 59.42 77.74
N THR A 77 56.05 59.76 76.92
CA THR A 77 54.69 59.20 76.99
C THR A 77 54.49 58.07 75.97
N THR A 78 55.53 57.73 75.24
CA THR A 78 55.43 56.68 74.15
C THR A 78 56.44 55.56 74.38
N TRP A 79 56.17 54.42 73.76
CA TRP A 79 57.11 53.33 73.48
C TRP A 79 57.40 53.27 72.02
N THR A 80 58.68 53.11 71.64
CA THR A 80 59.08 52.92 70.27
C THR A 80 59.00 51.45 69.93
N VAL A 81 58.15 51.10 68.91
CA VAL A 81 58.03 49.75 68.37
C VAL A 81 58.68 49.75 66.98
N ILE A 82 59.73 48.98 66.85
CA ILE A 82 60.40 48.78 65.56
C ILE A 82 59.91 47.48 64.96
N PHE A 83 59.38 47.52 63.69
CA PHE A 83 59.07 46.38 62.87
C PHE A 83 60.20 46.11 61.92
N ASP A 84 60.94 45.04 62.13
CA ASP A 84 62.03 44.58 61.30
C ASP A 84 61.54 43.50 60.35
N ALA A 85 61.69 43.75 59.05
CA ALA A 85 61.28 42.78 58.01
C ALA A 85 62.16 41.52 58.00
N ASN A 86 63.20 41.42 58.83
CA ASN A 86 64.05 40.24 59.08
C ASN A 86 64.43 39.52 57.81
N GLY A 87 65.09 40.24 56.89
CA GLY A 87 65.50 39.75 55.56
C GLY A 87 64.48 39.91 54.45
N GLY A 88 63.31 40.51 54.71
CA GLY A 88 62.31 40.94 53.74
C GLY A 88 62.31 42.47 53.55
N THR A 89 61.28 43.01 52.91
CA THR A 89 61.02 44.43 52.72
C THR A 89 59.53 44.74 52.88
N PHE A 90 59.23 45.95 53.40
CA PHE A 90 57.87 46.48 53.39
C PHE A 90 57.47 46.98 51.97
N PRO A 91 56.19 47.28 51.69
CA PRO A 91 55.73 47.80 50.44
C PRO A 91 56.42 49.04 49.89
N GLY A 92 56.99 49.90 50.80
CA GLY A 92 57.79 51.09 50.48
C GLY A 92 59.25 50.80 50.18
N GLY A 93 59.74 49.55 50.34
CA GLY A 93 61.13 49.14 50.14
C GLY A 93 61.97 49.23 51.45
N GLU A 94 61.46 49.71 52.54
CA GLU A 94 62.13 49.78 53.84
C GLU A 94 62.35 48.37 54.41
N THR A 95 63.44 48.16 55.15
CA THR A 95 63.71 46.92 55.90
C THR A 95 63.24 46.99 57.36
N GLN A 96 63.04 48.18 57.86
CA GLN A 96 62.53 48.45 59.21
C GLN A 96 61.57 49.63 59.15
N ILE A 97 60.55 49.62 60.00
CA ILE A 97 59.61 50.71 60.21
C ILE A 97 59.52 50.93 61.74
N SER A 98 59.71 52.18 62.17
CA SER A 98 59.57 52.58 63.55
C SER A 98 58.25 53.30 63.79
N LEU A 99 57.56 52.96 64.86
CA LEU A 99 56.30 53.55 65.30
C LEU A 99 56.30 53.88 66.76
N ASP A 100 56.04 55.13 67.10
CA ASP A 100 55.86 55.53 68.49
C ASP A 100 54.41 55.31 68.93
N VAL A 101 54.22 54.50 69.96
CA VAL A 101 52.92 54.05 70.47
C VAL A 101 52.76 54.62 71.91
N GLU A 102 51.66 55.33 72.16
CA GLU A 102 51.37 55.83 73.53
C GLU A 102 51.31 54.68 74.56
N LYS A 103 51.92 54.92 75.73
CA LYS A 103 51.97 53.89 76.79
C LYS A 103 50.57 53.45 77.19
N GLY A 104 50.34 52.12 77.11
CA GLY A 104 49.03 51.51 77.42
C GLY A 104 48.09 51.33 76.18
N LEU A 105 48.48 51.82 75.05
CA LEU A 105 47.69 51.59 73.79
C LEU A 105 48.25 50.45 72.99
N ALA A 106 47.35 49.80 72.22
CA ALA A 106 47.73 48.77 71.27
C ALA A 106 48.35 49.36 70.00
N VAL A 107 49.29 48.63 69.45
CA VAL A 107 49.96 49.03 68.19
C VAL A 107 48.95 49.12 67.05
N GLN A 108 48.93 50.26 66.35
CA GLN A 108 48.15 50.47 65.14
C GLN A 108 49.08 50.41 63.91
N PHE A 109 49.44 49.21 63.51
CA PHE A 109 50.35 49.00 62.37
C PHE A 109 49.74 48.10 61.29
N ASN A 110 49.48 48.63 60.10
CA ASN A 110 48.73 47.97 59.01
C ASN A 110 49.64 47.53 57.85
N SER A 111 50.96 47.54 58.02
CA SER A 111 51.88 47.17 56.97
C SER A 111 52.56 45.84 57.28
N GLU A 112 52.41 44.89 56.44
CA GLU A 112 53.08 43.59 56.52
C GLU A 112 54.23 43.54 55.50
N PRO A 113 55.39 42.91 55.87
CA PRO A 113 56.45 42.73 54.89
C PRO A 113 56.04 41.87 53.71
N LEU A 114 56.59 42.22 52.53
CA LEU A 114 56.31 41.52 51.31
C LEU A 114 56.81 40.07 51.36
N THR A 115 55.95 39.13 50.97
CA THR A 115 56.33 37.71 50.82
C THR A 115 57.41 37.54 49.76
N THR A 116 58.41 36.70 50.00
CA THR A 116 59.43 36.33 48.98
C THR A 116 58.96 35.19 48.13
N ALA A 117 59.74 34.86 47.11
CA ALA A 117 59.42 33.70 46.22
C ALA A 117 59.24 32.40 47.00
N ASP A 118 60.10 32.19 48.03
CA ASP A 118 60.18 30.91 48.72
C ASP A 118 59.60 30.93 50.16
N ARG A 119 59.27 32.11 50.72
CA ARG A 119 58.78 32.28 52.12
C ARG A 119 57.56 33.20 52.14
N TYR A 120 56.70 33.01 53.10
CA TYR A 120 55.57 33.90 53.41
C TYR A 120 55.67 34.43 54.79
N PHE A 121 55.20 35.63 55.01
CA PHE A 121 55.09 36.23 56.34
C PHE A 121 54.04 35.48 57.17
N ALA A 122 54.48 35.04 58.38
CA ALA A 122 53.65 34.21 59.26
C ALA A 122 53.38 34.85 60.62
N GLY A 123 53.72 36.14 60.77
CA GLY A 123 53.50 36.90 61.96
C GLY A 123 54.78 37.57 62.45
N TRP A 124 54.74 38.15 63.62
CA TRP A 124 55.86 38.86 64.29
C TRP A 124 56.40 38.04 65.46
N LYS A 125 57.70 38.13 65.74
CA LYS A 125 58.36 37.55 66.90
C LYS A 125 59.17 38.59 67.62
N THR A 126 59.20 38.51 68.93
CA THR A 126 60.13 39.23 69.79
C THR A 126 61.55 38.63 69.68
N GLN A 127 62.56 39.28 70.18
CA GLN A 127 63.95 38.83 70.13
C GLN A 127 64.16 37.47 70.83
N ASP A 128 63.40 37.19 71.90
CA ASP A 128 63.42 35.92 72.60
C ASP A 128 62.68 34.81 71.89
N GLY A 129 62.06 35.11 70.73
CA GLY A 129 61.34 34.14 69.87
C GLY A 129 59.86 33.99 70.19
N THR A 130 59.32 34.76 71.12
CA THR A 130 57.88 34.76 71.43
C THR A 130 57.08 35.23 70.24
N LEU A 131 56.10 34.44 69.80
CA LEU A 131 55.24 34.75 68.63
C LEU A 131 54.15 35.77 69.07
N ILE A 132 54.06 36.84 68.35
CA ILE A 132 52.97 37.81 68.45
C ILE A 132 51.95 37.44 67.34
N ASN A 133 50.89 36.77 67.77
CA ASN A 133 49.89 36.24 66.81
C ASN A 133 48.98 37.36 66.26
N ASP A 134 48.82 38.43 66.97
CA ASP A 134 48.04 39.59 66.57
C ASP A 134 48.78 40.88 66.95
N ALA A 135 49.52 41.48 66.01
CA ALA A 135 50.25 42.69 66.22
C ALA A 135 49.34 43.90 66.43
N TYR A 136 48.09 43.83 66.04
CA TYR A 136 47.11 44.92 66.19
C TYR A 136 46.54 44.99 67.59
N SER A 137 46.63 43.94 68.36
CA SER A 137 46.22 43.91 69.78
C SER A 137 47.38 43.90 70.75
N PHE A 138 48.62 43.94 70.27
CA PHE A 138 49.81 43.96 71.07
C PHE A 138 49.98 45.32 71.74
N VAL A 139 50.07 45.35 73.03
CA VAL A 139 50.35 46.53 73.85
C VAL A 139 51.80 46.45 74.32
N PRO A 140 52.72 47.31 73.85
CA PRO A 140 54.11 47.30 74.31
C PRO A 140 54.24 47.81 75.76
N GLU A 141 55.12 47.17 76.51
CA GLU A 141 55.45 47.58 77.89
C GLU A 141 56.80 48.33 78.01
N ASN A 142 57.56 48.31 76.89
CA ASN A 142 58.86 48.97 76.70
C ASN A 142 59.16 49.16 75.25
N ASP A 143 60.25 49.82 74.90
CA ASP A 143 60.76 49.85 73.54
C ASP A 143 61.05 48.41 73.06
N ILE A 144 60.56 48.06 71.93
CA ILE A 144 60.65 46.69 71.47
C ILE A 144 60.86 46.62 69.96
N THR A 145 61.67 45.63 69.52
CA THR A 145 61.79 45.28 68.11
C THR A 145 61.04 43.97 67.82
N LEU A 146 60.12 44.01 66.90
CA LEU A 146 59.39 42.88 66.43
C LEU A 146 59.97 42.43 65.08
N TYR A 147 60.39 41.18 64.97
CA TYR A 147 61.03 40.61 63.83
C TYR A 147 60.01 39.82 63.03
N ALA A 148 59.92 40.01 61.70
CA ALA A 148 59.08 39.22 60.85
C ALA A 148 59.47 37.74 60.96
N PHE A 149 58.44 36.91 61.15
CA PHE A 149 58.58 35.47 61.16
C PHE A 149 58.18 34.90 59.83
N TRP A 150 59.12 34.26 59.14
CA TRP A 150 58.95 33.68 57.82
C TRP A 150 58.76 32.20 57.95
N LYS A 151 57.82 31.65 57.16
CA LYS A 151 57.68 30.21 56.89
C LYS A 151 57.96 29.89 55.41
N ASP A 152 58.61 28.76 55.17
CA ASP A 152 58.86 28.29 53.80
C ASP A 152 57.57 27.93 53.14
N LYS A 153 57.43 28.30 51.86
CA LYS A 153 56.32 27.92 51.01
C LYS A 153 56.52 26.48 50.57
N LYS A 154 55.84 25.54 51.24
CA LYS A 154 55.78 24.18 50.75
C LYS A 154 55.09 24.17 49.41
N LYS A 155 55.73 23.58 48.43
CA LYS A 155 55.17 23.40 47.07
C LYS A 155 54.32 22.15 47.00
N VAL A 156 53.46 22.11 45.95
CA VAL A 156 52.69 20.91 45.61
C VAL A 156 53.64 19.81 45.14
N GLU A 157 53.52 18.61 45.73
CA GLU A 157 54.34 17.45 45.42
C GLU A 157 53.57 16.42 44.56
N ASN A 158 52.23 16.39 44.71
CA ASN A 158 51.39 15.48 43.96
C ASN A 158 49.99 16.04 43.72
N ILE A 159 49.45 15.77 42.52
CA ILE A 159 48.03 15.93 42.21
C ILE A 159 47.52 14.55 41.77
N SER A 160 46.45 14.06 42.38
CA SER A 160 45.78 12.83 41.97
C SER A 160 44.36 13.11 41.49
N LEU A 161 43.93 12.43 40.44
CA LEU A 161 42.57 12.52 39.89
C LEU A 161 41.75 11.31 40.26
N ASN A 162 40.42 11.53 40.45
CA ASN A 162 39.47 10.45 40.69
C ASN A 162 39.33 9.48 39.49
N HIS A 163 39.75 9.88 38.28
CA HIS A 163 39.77 9.05 37.06
C HIS A 163 41.03 9.36 36.24
N HIS A 164 41.71 8.31 35.75
CA HIS A 164 42.83 8.43 34.82
C HIS A 164 42.39 8.23 33.36
N GLU A 165 41.33 7.47 33.16
CA GLU A 165 40.66 7.30 31.86
C GLU A 165 39.14 7.35 32.01
N LEU A 166 38.45 7.95 31.04
CA LEU A 166 37.01 8.03 31.01
C LEU A 166 36.47 7.90 29.58
N THR A 167 35.46 7.04 29.38
CA THR A 167 34.74 6.93 28.11
C THR A 167 33.36 7.58 28.26
N MET A 168 33.05 8.53 27.39
CA MET A 168 31.81 9.29 27.39
C MET A 168 31.15 9.27 26.00
N SER A 169 29.84 9.50 25.95
CA SER A 169 29.17 9.77 24.68
C SER A 169 29.07 11.27 24.42
N VAL A 170 29.10 11.68 23.16
CA VAL A 170 28.88 13.08 22.76
C VAL A 170 27.63 13.65 23.45
N GLY A 171 27.75 14.87 23.99
CA GLY A 171 26.73 15.60 24.72
C GLY A 171 26.58 15.18 26.19
N LYS A 172 27.37 14.24 26.69
CA LYS A 172 27.38 13.88 28.12
C LYS A 172 28.43 14.66 28.90
N THR A 173 28.22 14.78 30.21
CA THR A 173 29.14 15.43 31.14
C THR A 173 29.59 14.45 32.21
N ALA A 174 30.79 14.67 32.73
CA ALA A 174 31.33 13.95 33.88
C ALA A 174 32.09 14.94 34.80
N ALA A 175 32.27 14.63 36.06
CA ALA A 175 33.05 15.41 36.98
C ALA A 175 34.40 14.74 37.23
N LEU A 176 35.49 15.48 37.03
CA LEU A 176 36.82 15.14 37.53
C LEU A 176 37.03 15.93 38.81
N SER A 177 37.61 15.29 39.80
CA SER A 177 38.10 15.92 41.04
C SER A 177 39.59 15.67 41.19
N ALA A 178 40.29 16.67 41.71
CA ALA A 178 41.72 16.59 41.97
C ALA A 178 41.97 16.72 43.50
N THR A 179 42.84 15.88 44.02
CA THR A 179 43.36 15.97 45.36
C THR A 179 44.80 16.42 45.29
N VAL A 180 45.14 17.52 45.98
CA VAL A 180 46.46 18.16 45.98
C VAL A 180 47.17 17.86 47.30
N LEU A 181 48.40 17.37 47.22
CA LEU A 181 49.24 17.04 48.36
C LEU A 181 50.59 17.78 48.28
N PRO A 182 51.22 18.11 49.41
CA PRO A 182 50.74 17.89 50.76
C PRO A 182 49.60 18.85 51.14
N GLU A 183 48.85 18.55 52.21
CA GLU A 183 47.72 19.38 52.62
C GLU A 183 48.11 20.76 53.14
N ASP A 184 49.38 20.92 53.62
CA ASP A 184 49.98 22.15 54.08
C ASP A 184 50.79 22.88 52.98
N ALA A 185 50.61 22.54 51.73
CA ALA A 185 51.17 23.33 50.60
C ALA A 185 50.64 24.75 50.64
N TYR A 186 51.52 25.72 50.41
CA TYR A 186 51.23 27.17 50.52
C TYR A 186 50.14 27.59 49.51
N ASP A 187 50.24 27.15 48.24
CA ASP A 187 49.22 27.37 47.25
C ASP A 187 48.77 26.00 46.67
N ARG A 188 47.57 25.59 47.05
CA ARG A 188 46.98 24.34 46.61
C ARG A 188 46.06 24.56 45.40
N SER A 189 46.05 25.75 44.84
CA SER A 189 45.26 26.05 43.67
C SER A 189 45.83 25.33 42.44
N PHE A 190 44.94 24.94 41.54
CA PHE A 190 45.32 24.30 40.29
C PHE A 190 44.37 24.72 39.17
N THR A 191 44.84 24.59 37.94
CA THR A 191 44.07 24.97 36.75
C THR A 191 43.76 23.74 35.93
N TRP A 192 42.49 23.62 35.50
CA TRP A 192 42.06 22.63 34.53
C TRP A 192 42.32 23.09 33.11
N LYS A 193 42.89 22.22 32.26
CA LYS A 193 43.09 22.48 30.83
C LYS A 193 42.78 21.26 30.02
N SER A 194 42.08 21.43 28.91
CA SER A 194 41.90 20.37 27.89
C SER A 194 42.92 20.53 26.77
N GLY A 195 43.56 19.42 26.42
CA GLY A 195 44.44 19.37 25.24
C GLY A 195 43.68 19.42 23.90
N ASN A 196 42.36 19.10 23.93
CA ASN A 196 41.48 19.24 22.76
C ASN A 196 40.06 19.62 23.22
N PRO A 197 39.77 20.91 23.44
CA PRO A 197 38.45 21.37 23.90
C PRO A 197 37.33 21.10 22.92
N GLY A 198 37.62 20.97 21.59
CA GLY A 198 36.66 20.62 20.57
C GLY A 198 36.15 19.16 20.69
N VAL A 199 36.90 18.29 21.39
CA VAL A 199 36.50 16.92 21.69
C VAL A 199 35.89 16.83 23.08
N ALA A 200 36.62 17.32 24.10
CA ALA A 200 36.16 17.37 25.48
C ALA A 200 36.66 18.66 26.15
N ALA A 201 35.73 19.52 26.52
CA ALA A 201 36.03 20.74 27.27
C ALA A 201 35.92 20.46 28.77
N VAL A 202 36.72 21.16 29.56
CA VAL A 202 36.67 21.15 31.03
C VAL A 202 36.49 22.57 31.57
N ASN A 203 35.66 22.77 32.56
CA ASN A 203 35.54 24.05 33.26
C ASN A 203 36.37 24.08 34.58
N ASN A 204 36.44 25.25 35.24
CA ASN A 204 37.22 25.43 36.45
C ASN A 204 36.81 24.52 37.61
N ASN A 205 35.59 23.97 37.60
CA ASN A 205 35.09 23.04 38.61
C ASN A 205 35.32 21.56 38.25
N GLY A 206 36.17 21.28 37.25
CA GLY A 206 36.45 19.92 36.80
C GLY A 206 35.30 19.24 36.02
N LYS A 207 34.24 19.97 35.65
CA LYS A 207 33.15 19.41 34.82
C LYS A 207 33.62 19.28 33.37
N VAL A 208 33.77 18.03 32.95
CA VAL A 208 34.10 17.68 31.56
C VAL A 208 32.82 17.59 30.75
N THR A 209 32.80 18.20 29.56
CA THR A 209 31.70 18.13 28.57
C THR A 209 32.24 17.52 27.30
N ALA A 210 31.65 16.38 26.89
CA ALA A 210 31.98 15.70 25.64
C ALA A 210 31.34 16.43 24.44
N ALA A 211 32.12 17.13 23.62
CA ALA A 211 31.64 17.97 22.52
C ALA A 211 31.58 17.20 21.18
N ALA A 212 32.64 16.48 20.84
CA ALA A 212 32.74 15.74 19.59
C ALA A 212 33.47 14.41 19.79
N LYS A 213 33.25 13.46 18.88
CA LYS A 213 33.95 12.17 18.84
C LYS A 213 35.47 12.38 18.74
N GLY A 214 36.21 11.66 19.54
CA GLY A 214 37.68 11.70 19.52
C GLY A 214 38.27 11.36 20.88
N THR A 215 39.52 11.78 21.07
CA THR A 215 40.23 11.69 22.35
C THR A 215 40.74 13.09 22.78
N ALA A 216 40.70 13.36 24.06
CA ALA A 216 41.24 14.55 24.66
C ALA A 216 41.92 14.16 25.97
N VAL A 217 43.02 14.85 26.35
CA VAL A 217 43.64 14.72 27.67
C VAL A 217 43.23 15.95 28.46
N ILE A 218 42.63 15.74 29.62
CA ILE A 218 42.34 16.77 30.58
C ILE A 218 43.46 16.79 31.62
N LYS A 219 44.08 17.96 31.82
CA LYS A 219 45.20 18.18 32.71
C LYS A 219 44.76 19.07 33.88
N ALA A 220 45.05 18.67 35.08
CA ALA A 220 45.05 19.54 36.27
C ALA A 220 46.49 19.88 36.62
N ALA A 221 46.89 21.14 36.58
CA ALA A 221 48.26 21.60 36.82
C ALA A 221 48.29 22.56 37.98
N ALA A 222 49.22 22.36 38.96
CA ALA A 222 49.43 23.24 40.06
C ALA A 222 49.83 24.66 39.63
N ASN A 223 49.34 25.67 40.34
CA ASN A 223 49.64 27.09 40.04
C ASN A 223 50.85 27.63 40.85
N ASP A 224 51.37 26.85 41.82
CA ASP A 224 52.48 27.21 42.72
C ASP A 224 53.85 27.21 42.06
N GLY A 225 53.93 26.97 40.76
CA GLY A 225 55.19 26.88 40.04
C GLY A 225 55.99 25.58 40.25
N SER A 226 55.45 24.57 40.91
CA SER A 226 56.06 23.25 41.09
C SER A 226 56.15 22.46 39.79
N GLY A 227 55.29 22.78 38.80
CA GLY A 227 55.18 22.04 37.55
C GLY A 227 54.46 20.70 37.71
N VAL A 228 53.93 20.39 38.90
CA VAL A 228 53.18 19.13 39.16
C VAL A 228 51.83 19.15 38.47
N PHE A 229 51.47 18.03 37.87
CA PHE A 229 50.19 17.89 37.20
C PHE A 229 49.70 16.44 37.20
N ALA A 230 48.40 16.25 36.93
CA ALA A 230 47.79 14.97 36.70
C ALA A 230 46.92 15.03 35.46
N GLU A 231 46.78 13.89 34.76
CA GLU A 231 46.07 13.81 33.51
C GLU A 231 44.99 12.72 33.53
N CYS A 232 43.89 12.99 32.83
CA CYS A 232 42.83 12.05 32.54
C CYS A 232 42.57 11.97 31.03
N LYS A 233 42.68 10.78 30.47
CA LYS A 233 42.37 10.53 29.04
C LYS A 233 40.87 10.37 28.86
N ILE A 234 40.26 11.28 28.10
CA ILE A 234 38.84 11.22 27.76
C ILE A 234 38.67 10.64 26.36
N THR A 235 37.92 9.55 26.24
CA THR A 235 37.50 8.98 24.95
C THR A 235 36.03 9.28 24.72
N VAL A 236 35.74 10.14 23.74
CA VAL A 236 34.37 10.51 23.37
C VAL A 236 33.88 9.67 22.21
N ARG A 237 32.79 8.95 22.40
CA ARG A 237 32.15 8.12 21.40
C ARG A 237 30.90 8.79 20.84
N GLN A 238 30.65 8.58 19.55
CA GLN A 238 29.42 9.02 18.89
C GLN A 238 28.44 7.83 18.79
N PRO A 239 27.43 7.76 19.65
CA PRO A 239 26.43 6.70 19.56
C PRO A 239 25.47 6.93 18.40
N VAL A 240 24.74 5.87 18.01
CA VAL A 240 23.61 5.98 17.08
C VAL A 240 22.48 6.76 17.76
N THR A 241 22.05 7.84 17.13
CA THR A 241 20.94 8.68 17.63
C THR A 241 19.64 8.44 16.86
N SER A 242 19.74 7.95 15.62
CA SER A 242 18.57 7.62 14.78
C SER A 242 18.82 6.36 13.96
N LEU A 243 17.74 5.62 13.72
CA LEU A 243 17.72 4.47 12.80
C LEU A 243 16.40 4.52 12.03
N THR A 244 16.48 4.47 10.72
CA THR A 244 15.30 4.48 9.83
C THR A 244 15.39 3.36 8.80
N LEU A 245 14.25 2.95 8.28
CA LEU A 245 14.16 2.01 7.15
C LEU A 245 13.64 2.72 5.91
N ASN A 246 14.09 2.28 4.74
CA ASN A 246 13.59 2.77 3.46
C ASN A 246 12.09 2.46 3.22
N LYS A 247 11.49 1.57 4.01
CA LYS A 247 10.07 1.21 3.96
C LYS A 247 9.54 0.88 5.35
N THR A 248 8.35 1.37 5.67
CA THR A 248 7.60 1.03 6.89
C THR A 248 6.63 -0.13 6.67
N SER A 249 6.30 -0.41 5.39
CA SER A 249 5.51 -1.57 4.96
C SER A 249 6.11 -2.19 3.71
N LEU A 250 6.03 -3.51 3.60
CA LEU A 250 6.56 -4.29 2.48
C LEU A 250 5.59 -5.43 2.15
N THR A 251 5.23 -5.57 0.89
CA THR A 251 4.49 -6.73 0.42
C THR A 251 5.41 -7.59 -0.46
N VAL A 252 5.52 -8.87 -0.14
CA VAL A 252 6.26 -9.86 -0.92
C VAL A 252 5.39 -11.08 -1.19
N ASN A 253 5.61 -11.75 -2.31
CA ASN A 253 4.98 -13.03 -2.57
C ASN A 253 5.74 -14.14 -1.83
N ARG A 254 5.05 -15.22 -1.49
CA ARG A 254 5.68 -16.44 -0.99
C ARG A 254 6.80 -16.90 -1.94
N GLY A 255 7.98 -17.15 -1.38
CA GLY A 255 9.18 -17.54 -2.12
C GLY A 255 9.98 -16.38 -2.71
N ALA A 256 9.42 -15.18 -2.81
CA ALA A 256 10.11 -14.00 -3.30
C ALA A 256 10.93 -13.33 -2.19
N THR A 257 11.95 -12.57 -2.61
CA THR A 257 12.83 -11.79 -1.74
C THR A 257 12.73 -10.31 -2.12
N ALA A 258 12.80 -9.45 -1.10
CA ALA A 258 12.92 -7.99 -1.26
C ALA A 258 13.86 -7.45 -0.17
N THR A 259 14.55 -6.34 -0.44
CA THR A 259 15.54 -5.79 0.49
C THR A 259 14.99 -4.59 1.24
N LEU A 260 15.18 -4.58 2.55
CA LEU A 260 15.06 -3.41 3.41
C LEU A 260 16.45 -2.84 3.65
N THR A 261 16.57 -1.53 3.56
CA THR A 261 17.80 -0.80 3.84
C THR A 261 17.62 0.03 5.10
N ALA A 262 18.55 -0.11 6.04
CA ALA A 262 18.60 0.68 7.26
C ALA A 262 19.57 1.85 7.09
N THR A 263 19.12 3.04 7.45
CA THR A 263 19.95 4.25 7.53
C THR A 263 20.18 4.59 8.98
N VAL A 264 21.46 4.65 9.36
CA VAL A 264 21.92 4.92 10.72
C VAL A 264 22.42 6.35 10.79
N GLY A 265 21.94 7.12 11.72
CA GLY A 265 22.39 8.48 12.01
C GLY A 265 22.93 8.64 13.43
N PRO A 266 23.89 9.55 13.59
CA PRO A 266 24.54 10.36 12.59
C PRO A 266 25.54 9.58 11.72
N SER A 267 25.97 10.15 10.59
CA SER A 267 26.89 9.49 9.64
C SER A 267 28.26 9.14 10.23
N ASN A 268 28.70 9.89 11.28
CA ASN A 268 29.92 9.68 12.03
C ASN A 268 29.77 8.75 13.26
N ALA A 269 28.62 8.07 13.44
CA ALA A 269 28.44 7.13 14.52
C ALA A 269 29.53 6.04 14.51
N ASP A 270 30.01 5.65 15.70
CA ASP A 270 31.16 4.71 15.86
C ASP A 270 30.85 3.31 15.36
N ASN A 271 29.66 2.84 15.60
CA ASN A 271 29.21 1.53 15.16
C ASN A 271 27.86 1.66 14.45
N LYS A 272 27.90 1.57 13.10
CA LYS A 272 26.74 1.64 12.22
C LYS A 272 26.15 0.27 11.89
N LYS A 273 26.64 -0.81 12.49
CA LYS A 273 26.08 -2.14 12.28
C LYS A 273 24.68 -2.24 12.84
N VAL A 274 23.81 -2.95 12.13
CA VAL A 274 22.44 -3.24 12.56
C VAL A 274 22.22 -4.74 12.69
N LYS A 275 21.45 -5.13 13.69
CA LYS A 275 20.95 -6.48 13.90
C LYS A 275 19.51 -6.54 13.39
N TRP A 276 19.26 -7.49 12.48
CA TRP A 276 17.93 -7.72 11.93
C TRP A 276 17.23 -8.87 12.65
N THR A 277 15.95 -8.70 12.92
CA THR A 277 15.11 -9.72 13.54
C THR A 277 13.73 -9.74 12.89
N THR A 278 13.04 -10.86 13.00
CA THR A 278 11.66 -11.04 12.57
C THR A 278 10.80 -11.46 13.76
N SER A 279 9.57 -10.97 13.81
CA SER A 279 8.58 -11.39 14.82
C SER A 279 8.05 -12.81 14.54
N ASN A 280 8.14 -13.29 13.28
CA ASN A 280 7.67 -14.62 12.90
C ASN A 280 8.43 -15.15 11.68
N SER A 281 9.44 -15.98 11.93
CA SER A 281 10.27 -16.61 10.90
C SER A 281 9.51 -17.60 10.01
N ALA A 282 8.41 -18.17 10.50
CA ALA A 282 7.54 -19.03 9.69
C ALA A 282 6.77 -18.25 8.61
N VAL A 283 6.59 -16.93 8.79
CA VAL A 283 5.94 -16.04 7.80
C VAL A 283 6.98 -15.37 6.91
N ALA A 284 7.97 -14.71 7.51
CA ALA A 284 9.04 -14.03 6.77
C ALA A 284 10.36 -14.15 7.52
N THR A 285 11.44 -14.41 6.80
CA THR A 285 12.82 -14.37 7.32
C THR A 285 13.52 -13.11 6.85
N VAL A 286 14.56 -12.69 7.57
CA VAL A 286 15.44 -11.60 7.18
C VAL A 286 16.90 -12.02 7.35
N SER A 287 17.74 -11.67 6.37
CA SER A 287 19.19 -11.88 6.45
C SER A 287 19.88 -10.76 7.24
N SER A 288 21.16 -10.96 7.56
CA SER A 288 22.03 -9.92 8.14
C SER A 288 22.18 -8.69 7.25
N THR A 289 21.92 -8.79 5.95
CA THR A 289 21.98 -7.70 4.97
C THR A 289 20.64 -7.00 4.75
N GLY A 290 19.58 -7.41 5.47
CA GLY A 290 18.23 -6.84 5.31
C GLY A 290 17.42 -7.46 4.17
N ALA A 291 17.85 -8.56 3.56
CA ALA A 291 17.07 -9.28 2.56
C ALA A 291 15.93 -10.08 3.23
N VAL A 292 14.70 -9.69 2.94
CA VAL A 292 13.47 -10.27 3.48
C VAL A 292 12.92 -11.28 2.50
N LYS A 293 12.76 -12.55 2.92
CA LYS A 293 12.16 -13.64 2.13
C LYS A 293 10.78 -14.01 2.68
N GLY A 294 9.77 -14.01 1.82
CA GLY A 294 8.43 -14.50 2.16
C GLY A 294 8.39 -16.03 2.24
N VAL A 295 8.03 -16.59 3.39
CA VAL A 295 7.99 -18.04 3.65
C VAL A 295 6.56 -18.57 3.55
N LYS A 296 5.61 -17.99 4.25
CA LYS A 296 4.22 -18.40 4.31
C LYS A 296 3.31 -17.18 4.34
N LYS A 297 2.11 -17.29 3.75
CA LYS A 297 1.08 -16.24 3.81
C LYS A 297 0.82 -15.78 5.24
N GLY A 298 0.87 -14.47 5.47
CA GLY A 298 0.67 -13.86 6.78
C GLY A 298 1.33 -12.50 6.87
N THR A 299 1.46 -12.01 8.08
CA THR A 299 2.18 -10.78 8.41
C THR A 299 3.28 -11.06 9.43
N ALA A 300 4.41 -10.40 9.29
CA ALA A 300 5.50 -10.40 10.25
C ALA A 300 6.11 -9.00 10.33
N THR A 301 6.63 -8.62 11.48
CA THR A 301 7.38 -7.38 11.64
C THR A 301 8.87 -7.68 11.55
N ILE A 302 9.56 -7.03 10.63
CA ILE A 302 11.02 -7.04 10.56
C ILE A 302 11.52 -5.81 11.29
N THR A 303 12.44 -6.02 12.22
CA THR A 303 13.03 -4.97 13.05
C THR A 303 14.54 -4.91 12.84
N ALA A 304 15.04 -3.72 12.53
CA ALA A 304 16.46 -3.38 12.57
C ALA A 304 16.76 -2.73 13.93
N THR A 305 17.82 -3.17 14.61
CA THR A 305 18.27 -2.61 15.90
C THR A 305 19.72 -2.21 15.77
N ALA A 306 20.09 -1.02 16.21
CA ALA A 306 21.48 -0.58 16.25
C ALA A 306 22.31 -1.49 17.14
N ALA A 307 23.50 -1.90 16.67
CA ALA A 307 24.37 -2.83 17.37
C ALA A 307 25.35 -2.15 18.36
N ASP A 308 25.23 -0.83 18.53
CA ASP A 308 26.09 -0.02 19.41
C ASP A 308 25.59 0.05 20.85
N GLY A 309 24.47 -0.60 21.18
CA GLY A 309 23.84 -0.53 22.49
C GLY A 309 22.95 0.69 22.74
N SER A 310 22.81 1.61 21.78
CA SER A 310 21.94 2.80 21.90
C SER A 310 20.45 2.47 22.01
N GLY A 311 20.05 1.23 21.71
CA GLY A 311 18.66 0.78 21.71
C GLY A 311 17.81 1.32 20.56
N LYS A 312 18.40 2.05 19.60
CA LYS A 312 17.67 2.59 18.45
C LYS A 312 17.15 1.48 17.54
N LYS A 313 15.89 1.56 17.17
CA LYS A 313 15.19 0.55 16.37
C LYS A 313 14.33 1.19 15.30
N ALA A 314 14.15 0.46 14.20
CA ALA A 314 13.17 0.77 13.17
C ALA A 314 12.49 -0.53 12.69
N ALA A 315 11.21 -0.46 12.38
CA ALA A 315 10.42 -1.63 12.04
C ALA A 315 9.69 -1.46 10.71
N CYS A 316 9.49 -2.57 10.01
CA CYS A 316 8.72 -2.68 8.79
C CYS A 316 7.71 -3.83 8.90
N THR A 317 6.44 -3.54 8.63
CA THR A 317 5.41 -4.58 8.54
C THR A 317 5.50 -5.28 7.20
N VAL A 318 5.79 -6.57 7.20
CA VAL A 318 5.90 -7.40 6.00
C VAL A 318 4.64 -8.23 5.83
N THR A 319 3.95 -8.04 4.71
CA THR A 319 2.80 -8.87 4.31
C THR A 319 3.25 -9.86 3.24
N VAL A 320 3.19 -11.15 3.54
CA VAL A 320 3.48 -12.22 2.59
C VAL A 320 2.18 -12.68 1.94
N LYS A 321 2.11 -12.55 0.61
CA LYS A 321 0.97 -13.01 -0.20
C LYS A 321 1.25 -14.39 -0.79
N GLN A 322 0.19 -15.21 -0.88
CA GLN A 322 0.21 -16.46 -1.63
C GLN A 322 -0.34 -16.19 -3.03
N PRO A 323 0.49 -16.17 -4.07
CA PRO A 323 0.00 -15.98 -5.43
C PRO A 323 -0.73 -17.21 -5.96
N VAL A 324 -1.49 -17.04 -7.03
CA VAL A 324 -2.07 -18.13 -7.80
C VAL A 324 -0.95 -18.86 -8.53
N THR A 325 -0.93 -20.18 -8.37
CA THR A 325 0.04 -21.06 -9.07
C THR A 325 -0.59 -21.83 -10.22
N SER A 326 -1.91 -22.00 -10.21
CA SER A 326 -2.64 -22.71 -11.26
C SER A 326 -4.07 -22.19 -11.43
N VAL A 327 -4.56 -22.25 -12.65
CA VAL A 327 -5.99 -22.12 -13.01
C VAL A 327 -6.36 -23.36 -13.82
N LYS A 328 -7.47 -24.01 -13.48
CA LYS A 328 -8.02 -25.15 -14.21
C LYS A 328 -9.47 -24.88 -14.56
N LEU A 329 -9.92 -25.33 -15.72
CA LEU A 329 -11.34 -25.30 -16.11
C LEU A 329 -11.94 -26.70 -15.97
N ASN A 330 -13.22 -26.75 -15.64
CA ASN A 330 -14.00 -28.00 -15.61
C ASN A 330 -14.12 -28.67 -16.98
N LYS A 331 -13.87 -27.91 -18.08
CA LYS A 331 -13.88 -28.42 -19.47
C LYS A 331 -12.78 -27.72 -20.28
N THR A 332 -12.03 -28.47 -21.05
CA THR A 332 -11.03 -27.97 -22.02
C THR A 332 -11.62 -27.81 -23.41
N THR A 333 -12.73 -28.53 -23.70
CA THR A 333 -13.53 -28.43 -24.92
C THR A 333 -14.99 -28.33 -24.55
N LEU A 334 -15.77 -27.60 -25.34
CA LEU A 334 -17.21 -27.43 -25.19
C LEU A 334 -17.85 -27.37 -26.59
N THR A 335 -18.74 -28.31 -26.90
CA THR A 335 -19.59 -28.24 -28.08
C THR A 335 -20.97 -27.79 -27.63
N ILE A 336 -21.53 -26.78 -28.28
CA ILE A 336 -22.81 -26.18 -27.92
C ILE A 336 -23.52 -25.64 -29.14
N ASP A 337 -24.84 -25.79 -29.20
CA ASP A 337 -25.64 -25.25 -30.29
C ASP A 337 -25.79 -23.74 -30.20
N ALA A 338 -25.87 -23.09 -31.34
CA ALA A 338 -26.12 -21.64 -31.41
C ALA A 338 -27.36 -21.25 -30.60
N LYS A 339 -27.30 -20.08 -29.93
CA LYS A 339 -28.31 -19.53 -29.00
C LYS A 339 -28.44 -20.26 -27.66
N LYS A 340 -27.76 -21.38 -27.43
CA LYS A 340 -27.71 -22.07 -26.14
C LYS A 340 -26.62 -21.49 -25.25
N THR A 341 -26.69 -21.82 -23.93
CA THR A 341 -25.70 -21.40 -22.91
C THR A 341 -25.16 -22.61 -22.19
N ALA A 342 -23.90 -22.50 -21.72
CA ALA A 342 -23.27 -23.47 -20.86
C ALA A 342 -22.37 -22.72 -19.85
N THR A 343 -22.06 -23.32 -18.72
CA THR A 343 -21.20 -22.70 -17.71
C THR A 343 -19.84 -23.40 -17.67
N LEU A 344 -18.77 -22.60 -17.73
CA LEU A 344 -17.42 -23.02 -17.41
C LEU A 344 -17.10 -22.56 -15.98
N THR A 345 -16.50 -23.45 -15.21
CA THR A 345 -16.06 -23.17 -13.86
C THR A 345 -14.55 -23.19 -13.80
N ALA A 346 -13.95 -22.14 -13.22
CA ALA A 346 -12.51 -22.05 -13.00
C ALA A 346 -12.17 -22.42 -11.56
N THR A 347 -11.27 -23.38 -11.39
CA THR A 347 -10.65 -23.73 -10.11
C THR A 347 -9.27 -23.10 -10.04
N VAL A 348 -9.03 -22.29 -9.01
CA VAL A 348 -7.79 -21.54 -8.80
C VAL A 348 -7.01 -22.17 -7.65
N GLY A 349 -5.79 -22.55 -7.90
CA GLY A 349 -4.87 -23.10 -6.91
C GLY A 349 -3.69 -22.20 -6.59
N PRO A 350 -3.18 -22.28 -5.36
CA PRO A 350 -3.65 -23.11 -4.26
C PRO A 350 -4.91 -22.53 -3.61
N SER A 351 -5.61 -23.33 -2.79
CA SER A 351 -6.88 -22.93 -2.13
C SER A 351 -6.73 -21.70 -1.24
N ASN A 352 -5.53 -21.48 -0.67
CA ASN A 352 -5.17 -20.34 0.18
C ASN A 352 -4.61 -19.14 -0.60
N ALA A 353 -4.68 -19.11 -1.94
CA ALA A 353 -4.28 -17.94 -2.72
C ALA A 353 -5.02 -16.67 -2.25
N ASN A 354 -4.33 -15.53 -2.24
CA ASN A 354 -4.91 -14.28 -1.73
C ASN A 354 -6.04 -13.76 -2.59
N ASN A 355 -5.90 -13.86 -3.92
CA ASN A 355 -6.93 -13.45 -4.86
C ASN A 355 -7.23 -14.61 -5.80
N LYS A 356 -8.41 -15.21 -5.67
CA LYS A 356 -8.87 -16.33 -6.50
C LYS A 356 -9.78 -15.90 -7.66
N ASN A 357 -9.97 -14.61 -7.85
CA ASN A 357 -10.79 -14.09 -8.92
C ASN A 357 -10.11 -14.31 -10.28
N VAL A 358 -10.93 -14.63 -11.28
CA VAL A 358 -10.48 -14.76 -12.67
C VAL A 358 -11.14 -13.72 -13.57
N LYS A 359 -10.41 -13.33 -14.61
CA LYS A 359 -10.94 -12.54 -15.73
C LYS A 359 -11.25 -13.50 -16.86
N TRP A 360 -12.50 -13.50 -17.32
CA TRP A 360 -12.94 -14.28 -18.48
C TRP A 360 -12.84 -13.47 -19.76
N THR A 361 -12.34 -14.10 -20.81
CA THR A 361 -12.25 -13.50 -22.15
C THR A 361 -12.58 -14.53 -23.22
N THR A 362 -12.97 -14.06 -24.38
CA THR A 362 -13.20 -14.88 -25.59
C THR A 362 -12.32 -14.37 -26.72
N SER A 363 -11.80 -15.28 -27.52
CA SER A 363 -11.04 -14.94 -28.73
C SER A 363 -11.93 -14.43 -29.88
N ASN A 364 -13.25 -14.78 -29.86
CA ASN A 364 -14.19 -14.35 -30.89
C ASN A 364 -15.60 -14.16 -30.32
N ARG A 365 -15.96 -12.90 -30.06
CA ARG A 365 -17.29 -12.53 -29.55
C ARG A 365 -18.43 -12.79 -30.53
N ALA A 366 -18.17 -12.81 -31.82
CA ALA A 366 -19.20 -13.15 -32.84
C ALA A 366 -19.60 -14.61 -32.78
N VAL A 367 -18.72 -15.50 -32.31
CA VAL A 367 -18.98 -16.93 -32.17
C VAL A 367 -19.55 -17.27 -30.80
N ALA A 368 -18.86 -16.81 -29.72
CA ALA A 368 -19.29 -17.06 -28.36
C ALA A 368 -18.87 -15.92 -27.42
N THR A 369 -19.74 -15.56 -26.49
CA THR A 369 -19.46 -14.62 -25.40
C THR A 369 -19.35 -15.37 -24.08
N VAL A 370 -18.67 -14.74 -23.09
CA VAL A 370 -18.57 -15.27 -21.74
C VAL A 370 -18.83 -14.15 -20.73
N THR A 371 -19.57 -14.44 -19.68
CA THR A 371 -19.84 -13.51 -18.57
C THR A 371 -18.72 -13.57 -17.53
N VAL A 372 -18.74 -12.63 -16.59
CA VAL A 372 -17.82 -12.63 -15.43
C VAL A 372 -17.97 -13.87 -14.53
N SER A 373 -19.11 -14.55 -14.60
CA SER A 373 -19.40 -15.80 -13.86
C SER A 373 -19.03 -17.07 -14.65
N GLY A 374 -18.46 -16.95 -15.86
CA GLY A 374 -18.09 -18.09 -16.69
C GLY A 374 -19.25 -18.67 -17.52
N LYS A 375 -20.43 -18.01 -17.58
CA LYS A 375 -21.54 -18.45 -18.43
C LYS A 375 -21.22 -18.10 -19.89
N VAL A 376 -21.04 -19.14 -20.71
CA VAL A 376 -20.79 -19.03 -22.14
C VAL A 376 -22.14 -19.00 -22.89
N LYS A 377 -22.33 -18.03 -23.79
CA LYS A 377 -23.47 -17.96 -24.72
C LYS A 377 -22.94 -18.14 -26.12
N ALA A 378 -23.43 -19.18 -26.80
CA ALA A 378 -23.15 -19.47 -28.21
C ALA A 378 -23.95 -18.50 -29.09
N ILE A 379 -23.30 -17.81 -30.02
CA ILE A 379 -23.89 -16.79 -30.88
C ILE A 379 -24.07 -17.34 -32.30
N LYS A 380 -22.98 -17.69 -32.96
CA LYS A 380 -22.95 -18.10 -34.38
C LYS A 380 -22.00 -19.29 -34.54
N LYS A 381 -22.31 -20.18 -35.54
CA LYS A 381 -21.44 -21.29 -35.94
C LYS A 381 -19.99 -20.87 -36.08
N GLY A 382 -19.10 -21.63 -35.48
CA GLY A 382 -17.66 -21.38 -35.51
C GLY A 382 -16.95 -21.90 -34.26
N THR A 383 -15.72 -21.50 -34.10
CA THR A 383 -14.91 -21.82 -32.92
C THR A 383 -14.45 -20.54 -32.21
N ALA A 384 -14.42 -20.58 -30.90
CA ALA A 384 -13.86 -19.53 -30.06
C ALA A 384 -13.11 -20.16 -28.88
N THR A 385 -12.04 -19.53 -28.42
CA THR A 385 -11.34 -19.92 -27.19
C THR A 385 -11.80 -19.04 -26.06
N ILE A 386 -12.36 -19.64 -25.03
CA ILE A 386 -12.65 -18.95 -23.76
C ILE A 386 -11.45 -19.13 -22.85
N THR A 387 -10.97 -18.02 -22.28
CA THR A 387 -9.82 -17.99 -21.38
C THR A 387 -10.23 -17.44 -20.02
N ALA A 388 -9.86 -18.14 -18.95
CA ALA A 388 -9.90 -17.65 -17.57
C ALA A 388 -8.48 -17.32 -17.14
N THR A 389 -8.21 -16.05 -16.78
CA THR A 389 -6.90 -15.55 -16.32
C THR A 389 -6.99 -15.09 -14.87
N ALA A 390 -6.08 -15.51 -14.00
CA ALA A 390 -6.01 -15.06 -12.62
C ALA A 390 -5.84 -13.53 -12.53
N ARG A 391 -6.56 -12.88 -11.58
CA ARG A 391 -6.51 -11.42 -11.36
C ARG A 391 -5.47 -10.98 -10.33
N ASP A 392 -4.63 -11.89 -9.84
CA ASP A 392 -3.60 -11.59 -8.86
C ASP A 392 -2.27 -11.11 -9.47
N GLY A 393 -2.18 -10.98 -10.79
CA GLY A 393 -0.97 -10.62 -11.53
C GLY A 393 -0.01 -11.79 -11.81
N SER A 394 -0.33 -13.02 -11.37
CA SER A 394 0.51 -14.21 -11.62
C SER A 394 0.58 -14.64 -13.09
N GLY A 395 -0.32 -14.13 -13.95
CA GLY A 395 -0.41 -14.51 -15.35
C GLY A 395 -0.95 -15.93 -15.61
N LYS A 396 -1.35 -16.66 -14.55
CA LYS A 396 -1.88 -18.02 -14.68
C LYS A 396 -3.23 -18.01 -15.38
N LYS A 397 -3.39 -18.89 -16.36
CA LYS A 397 -4.60 -18.98 -17.18
C LYS A 397 -4.93 -20.41 -17.56
N ALA A 398 -6.19 -20.63 -17.92
CA ALA A 398 -6.68 -21.86 -18.52
C ALA A 398 -7.65 -21.55 -19.66
N THR A 399 -7.74 -22.42 -20.64
CA THR A 399 -8.52 -22.22 -21.86
C THR A 399 -9.49 -23.35 -22.11
N CYS A 400 -10.62 -23.03 -22.76
CA CYS A 400 -11.59 -23.99 -23.29
C CYS A 400 -11.88 -23.65 -24.75
N LYS A 401 -11.70 -24.62 -25.65
CA LYS A 401 -12.11 -24.51 -27.06
C LYS A 401 -13.61 -24.72 -27.14
N VAL A 402 -14.34 -23.70 -27.51
CA VAL A 402 -15.79 -23.73 -27.71
C VAL A 402 -16.08 -23.89 -29.20
N THR A 403 -16.81 -24.96 -29.56
CA THR A 403 -17.32 -25.21 -30.93
C THR A 403 -18.82 -24.97 -30.93
N VAL A 404 -19.25 -23.97 -31.65
CA VAL A 404 -20.66 -23.63 -31.79
C VAL A 404 -21.18 -24.31 -33.07
N LYS A 405 -22.20 -25.17 -32.91
CA LYS A 405 -22.93 -25.81 -33.98
C LYS A 405 -24.20 -25.00 -34.30
N GLN A 406 -24.59 -25.00 -35.59
CA GLN A 406 -25.86 -24.47 -36.04
C GLN A 406 -26.78 -25.63 -36.36
N PRO A 407 -27.75 -25.95 -35.51
CA PRO A 407 -28.69 -27.02 -35.77
C PRO A 407 -29.72 -26.64 -36.84
N VAL A 408 -30.38 -27.64 -37.41
CA VAL A 408 -31.55 -27.45 -38.26
C VAL A 408 -32.70 -26.89 -37.43
N THR A 409 -33.29 -25.79 -37.89
CA THR A 409 -34.43 -25.15 -37.22
C THR A 409 -35.76 -25.47 -37.88
N SER A 410 -35.76 -25.72 -39.19
CA SER A 410 -36.93 -26.20 -39.93
C SER A 410 -36.53 -27.06 -41.14
N LEU A 411 -37.40 -27.97 -41.47
CA LEU A 411 -37.34 -28.81 -42.65
C LEU A 411 -38.69 -28.72 -43.36
N THR A 412 -38.71 -28.49 -44.67
CA THR A 412 -39.91 -28.40 -45.48
C THR A 412 -39.75 -29.23 -46.77
N LEU A 413 -40.83 -29.70 -47.29
CA LEU A 413 -40.88 -30.35 -48.62
C LEU A 413 -41.53 -29.43 -49.66
N ASP A 414 -41.13 -29.56 -50.91
CA ASP A 414 -41.72 -28.86 -52.09
C ASP A 414 -43.15 -29.28 -52.36
N LYS A 415 -43.57 -30.46 -51.87
CA LYS A 415 -44.93 -31.00 -52.03
C LYS A 415 -45.38 -31.65 -50.70
N THR A 416 -46.60 -31.33 -50.28
CA THR A 416 -47.28 -31.94 -49.13
C THR A 416 -48.20 -33.11 -49.52
N ASP A 417 -48.65 -33.11 -50.79
CA ASP A 417 -49.46 -34.17 -51.43
C ASP A 417 -48.87 -34.50 -52.76
N LEU A 418 -48.83 -35.81 -53.09
CA LEU A 418 -48.31 -36.33 -54.29
C LEU A 418 -49.22 -37.46 -54.79
N LYS A 419 -49.69 -37.35 -56.04
CA LYS A 419 -50.44 -38.40 -56.70
C LYS A 419 -49.54 -39.10 -57.71
N LEU A 420 -49.46 -40.42 -57.66
CA LEU A 420 -48.65 -41.23 -58.58
C LEU A 420 -49.46 -42.38 -59.17
N LYS A 421 -49.22 -42.68 -60.42
CA LYS A 421 -49.63 -43.98 -61.05
C LYS A 421 -48.66 -45.07 -60.60
N ILE A 422 -49.08 -46.34 -60.57
CA ILE A 422 -48.19 -47.46 -60.30
C ILE A 422 -46.98 -47.39 -61.24
N GLY A 423 -45.79 -47.68 -60.70
CA GLY A 423 -44.52 -47.68 -61.42
C GLY A 423 -43.94 -46.29 -61.70
N LYS A 424 -44.73 -45.23 -61.60
CA LYS A 424 -44.23 -43.86 -61.85
C LYS A 424 -43.46 -43.35 -60.68
N LYS A 425 -42.50 -42.47 -60.95
CA LYS A 425 -41.60 -41.87 -60.01
C LYS A 425 -41.82 -40.36 -59.96
N SER A 426 -41.57 -39.71 -58.76
CA SER A 426 -41.51 -38.29 -58.61
C SER A 426 -40.48 -37.98 -57.48
N THR A 427 -39.75 -36.92 -57.64
CA THR A 427 -38.77 -36.52 -56.60
C THR A 427 -39.39 -35.45 -55.67
N LEU A 428 -39.29 -35.69 -54.38
CA LEU A 428 -39.56 -34.71 -53.36
C LEU A 428 -38.24 -33.97 -53.00
N LYS A 429 -38.31 -32.66 -52.96
CA LYS A 429 -37.14 -31.81 -52.55
C LYS A 429 -37.31 -31.35 -51.11
N ALA A 430 -36.34 -31.70 -50.26
CA ALA A 430 -36.29 -31.23 -48.91
C ALA A 430 -35.50 -29.93 -48.84
N THR A 431 -36.04 -28.92 -48.20
CA THR A 431 -35.34 -27.65 -47.86
C THR A 431 -35.08 -27.56 -46.40
N VAL A 432 -33.77 -27.51 -46.02
CA VAL A 432 -33.29 -27.41 -44.67
C VAL A 432 -32.95 -25.95 -44.34
N LYS A 433 -33.48 -25.42 -43.27
CA LYS A 433 -33.13 -24.09 -42.75
C LYS A 433 -32.53 -24.20 -41.36
N PRO A 434 -31.55 -23.32 -40.97
CA PRO A 434 -30.97 -22.31 -41.87
C PRO A 434 -29.98 -22.93 -42.86
N ALA A 435 -29.69 -22.22 -43.95
CA ALA A 435 -28.80 -22.69 -45.01
C ALA A 435 -27.37 -23.04 -44.52
N ASN A 436 -26.92 -22.43 -43.38
CA ASN A 436 -25.64 -22.67 -42.72
C ASN A 436 -25.70 -23.75 -41.61
N ALA A 437 -26.75 -24.55 -41.53
CA ALA A 437 -26.81 -25.69 -40.62
C ALA A 437 -25.56 -26.58 -40.74
N ASN A 438 -25.08 -27.16 -39.64
CA ASN A 438 -23.86 -27.97 -39.65
C ASN A 438 -24.02 -29.27 -40.43
N ASN A 439 -25.15 -29.93 -40.26
CA ASN A 439 -25.54 -31.10 -41.02
C ASN A 439 -26.89 -30.82 -41.68
N LYS A 440 -26.96 -30.92 -43.00
CA LYS A 440 -28.16 -30.72 -43.81
C LYS A 440 -28.69 -32.00 -44.38
N ASP A 441 -28.11 -33.14 -44.04
CA ASP A 441 -28.55 -34.44 -44.51
C ASP A 441 -29.94 -34.74 -43.94
N VAL A 442 -30.73 -35.37 -44.79
CA VAL A 442 -32.06 -35.84 -44.41
C VAL A 442 -32.16 -37.33 -44.58
N GLU A 443 -32.88 -37.96 -43.70
CA GLU A 443 -33.27 -39.36 -43.76
C GLU A 443 -34.70 -39.44 -44.31
N TRP A 444 -34.91 -40.25 -45.35
CA TRP A 444 -36.20 -40.46 -45.94
C TRP A 444 -36.79 -41.81 -45.53
N THR A 445 -38.02 -41.77 -45.08
CA THR A 445 -38.78 -42.97 -44.69
C THR A 445 -40.18 -42.96 -45.30
N THR A 446 -40.78 -44.13 -45.42
CA THR A 446 -42.17 -44.30 -45.85
C THR A 446 -42.93 -45.05 -44.75
N SER A 447 -44.17 -44.64 -44.50
CA SER A 447 -45.08 -45.36 -43.60
C SER A 447 -45.53 -46.70 -44.11
N ASN A 448 -45.48 -46.93 -45.50
CA ASN A 448 -45.87 -48.16 -46.09
C ASN A 448 -45.08 -48.43 -47.38
N LYS A 449 -44.05 -49.26 -47.31
CA LYS A 449 -43.20 -49.67 -48.46
C LYS A 449 -43.95 -50.42 -49.52
N SER A 450 -45.09 -51.14 -49.21
CA SER A 450 -45.91 -51.84 -50.19
C SER A 450 -46.69 -50.90 -51.07
N VAL A 451 -46.98 -49.67 -50.62
CA VAL A 451 -47.72 -48.66 -51.39
C VAL A 451 -46.76 -47.73 -52.14
N ALA A 452 -45.76 -47.18 -51.42
CA ALA A 452 -44.78 -46.31 -52.07
C ALA A 452 -43.42 -46.47 -51.37
N THR A 453 -42.37 -46.46 -52.16
CA THR A 453 -40.98 -46.45 -51.71
C THR A 453 -40.37 -45.07 -51.92
N VAL A 454 -39.35 -44.72 -51.11
CA VAL A 454 -38.56 -43.53 -51.27
C VAL A 454 -37.07 -43.90 -51.17
N THR A 455 -36.25 -43.29 -52.00
CA THR A 455 -34.79 -43.44 -52.00
C THR A 455 -34.14 -42.35 -51.11
N SER A 456 -32.87 -42.51 -50.82
CA SER A 456 -32.09 -41.53 -49.98
C SER A 456 -32.01 -40.14 -50.64
N ASP A 457 -32.23 -39.99 -51.91
CA ASP A 457 -32.27 -38.73 -52.67
C ASP A 457 -33.70 -38.17 -52.83
N GLY A 458 -34.70 -38.74 -52.12
CA GLY A 458 -36.09 -38.27 -52.10
C GLY A 458 -36.93 -38.70 -53.30
N LYS A 459 -36.47 -39.68 -54.16
CA LYS A 459 -37.20 -40.17 -55.29
C LYS A 459 -38.25 -41.18 -54.83
N VAL A 460 -39.53 -40.82 -54.94
CA VAL A 460 -40.69 -41.63 -54.56
C VAL A 460 -41.18 -42.45 -55.80
N LYS A 461 -41.42 -43.76 -55.59
CA LYS A 461 -42.01 -44.66 -56.61
C LYS A 461 -43.31 -45.26 -56.09
N GLY A 462 -44.39 -45.15 -56.85
CA GLY A 462 -45.65 -45.82 -56.53
C GLY A 462 -45.54 -47.32 -56.83
N ILE A 463 -45.86 -48.19 -55.88
CA ILE A 463 -45.74 -49.63 -55.93
C ILE A 463 -47.13 -50.29 -56.08
N LYS A 464 -48.05 -49.98 -55.15
CA LYS A 464 -49.38 -50.54 -55.09
C LYS A 464 -50.40 -49.45 -54.78
N TYR A 465 -51.62 -49.59 -55.22
CA TYR A 465 -52.69 -48.65 -54.88
C TYR A 465 -52.86 -48.48 -53.36
N GLY A 466 -53.05 -47.26 -52.94
CA GLY A 466 -53.18 -46.92 -51.53
C GLY A 466 -52.57 -45.57 -51.21
N THR A 467 -52.46 -45.31 -49.92
CA THR A 467 -51.80 -44.09 -49.39
C THR A 467 -50.61 -44.45 -48.52
N ALA A 468 -49.55 -43.72 -48.67
CA ALA A 468 -48.37 -43.76 -47.76
C ALA A 468 -47.92 -42.34 -47.43
N THR A 469 -47.33 -42.16 -46.23
CA THR A 469 -46.69 -40.92 -45.87
C THR A 469 -45.19 -41.06 -46.04
N ILE A 470 -44.58 -40.22 -46.84
CA ILE A 470 -43.14 -40.07 -46.94
C ILE A 470 -42.72 -39.03 -45.94
N THR A 471 -41.76 -39.36 -45.10
CA THR A 471 -41.20 -38.47 -44.06
C THR A 471 -39.74 -38.22 -44.37
N ALA A 472 -39.35 -36.92 -44.39
CA ALA A 472 -37.98 -36.46 -44.35
C ALA A 472 -37.64 -36.04 -42.90
N THR A 473 -36.55 -36.58 -42.36
CA THR A 473 -36.08 -36.27 -41.00
C THR A 473 -34.65 -35.72 -41.05
N ALA A 474 -34.38 -34.59 -40.40
CA ALA A 474 -33.02 -34.04 -40.32
C ALA A 474 -32.10 -34.98 -39.53
N ARG A 475 -30.89 -35.26 -40.05
CA ARG A 475 -29.86 -36.14 -39.43
C ARG A 475 -28.96 -35.44 -38.45
N ASP A 476 -29.20 -34.15 -38.12
CA ASP A 476 -28.39 -33.38 -37.17
C ASP A 476 -28.80 -33.60 -35.70
N GLY A 477 -29.79 -34.44 -35.44
CA GLY A 477 -30.34 -34.67 -34.09
C GLY A 477 -31.38 -33.65 -33.64
N SER A 478 -31.72 -32.64 -34.46
CA SER A 478 -32.72 -31.62 -34.12
C SER A 478 -34.15 -32.15 -34.04
N GLY A 479 -34.39 -33.36 -34.59
CA GLY A 479 -35.69 -33.99 -34.64
C GLY A 479 -36.68 -33.32 -35.63
N LYS A 480 -36.20 -32.40 -36.48
CA LYS A 480 -37.05 -31.72 -37.49
C LYS A 480 -37.48 -32.66 -38.57
N LYS A 481 -38.79 -32.67 -38.89
CA LYS A 481 -39.41 -33.54 -39.88
C LYS A 481 -40.32 -32.73 -40.79
N ALA A 482 -40.51 -33.26 -42.00
CA ALA A 482 -41.54 -32.82 -42.95
C ALA A 482 -42.14 -34.04 -43.65
N THR A 483 -43.39 -33.98 -43.95
CA THR A 483 -44.13 -35.10 -44.49
C THR A 483 -44.83 -34.75 -45.81
N CYS A 484 -44.94 -35.74 -46.71
CA CYS A 484 -45.74 -35.68 -47.90
C CYS A 484 -46.67 -36.90 -47.96
N ARG A 485 -47.97 -36.67 -48.14
CA ARG A 485 -48.94 -37.72 -48.36
C ARG A 485 -48.82 -38.15 -49.78
N VAL A 486 -48.58 -39.44 -50.03
CA VAL A 486 -48.50 -40.03 -51.37
C VAL A 486 -49.73 -40.89 -51.60
N ALA A 487 -50.52 -40.54 -52.59
CA ALA A 487 -51.62 -41.37 -53.04
C ALA A 487 -51.20 -42.07 -54.34
N VAL A 488 -51.05 -43.39 -54.32
CA VAL A 488 -50.87 -44.18 -55.50
C VAL A 488 -52.26 -44.53 -56.05
N ILE A 489 -52.60 -43.91 -57.18
CA ILE A 489 -53.94 -43.91 -57.72
C ILE A 489 -54.13 -44.98 -58.77
N ARG A 490 -55.33 -45.55 -58.81
CA ARG A 490 -55.82 -46.46 -59.86
C ARG A 490 -56.62 -45.66 -60.88
N MET A 491 -56.19 -45.71 -62.09
CA MET A 491 -56.85 -44.98 -63.19
C MET A 491 -58.00 -45.78 -63.71
N VAL A 492 -58.95 -45.11 -64.38
CA VAL A 492 -60.00 -45.73 -65.19
C VAL A 492 -59.36 -46.45 -66.40
N THR A 493 -59.66 -47.75 -66.54
CA THR A 493 -59.15 -48.58 -67.66
C THR A 493 -60.23 -48.91 -68.68
N LYS A 494 -61.50 -48.80 -68.27
CA LYS A 494 -62.62 -49.10 -69.17
C LYS A 494 -63.86 -48.32 -68.76
N ILE A 495 -64.54 -47.75 -69.69
CA ILE A 495 -65.88 -47.19 -69.57
C ILE A 495 -66.83 -48.01 -70.37
N MET A 496 -67.96 -48.35 -69.83
CA MET A 496 -69.04 -49.01 -70.53
C MET A 496 -70.28 -48.15 -70.47
N LEU A 497 -70.93 -47.93 -71.64
CA LEU A 497 -72.18 -47.21 -71.73
C LEU A 497 -73.32 -48.20 -72.01
N LYS A 498 -74.41 -48.00 -71.32
CA LYS A 498 -75.66 -48.74 -71.57
C LYS A 498 -76.76 -47.72 -71.86
N ALA A 499 -77.11 -47.57 -73.09
CA ALA A 499 -78.26 -46.78 -73.53
C ALA A 499 -79.44 -47.73 -73.68
N PRO A 500 -80.51 -47.56 -72.91
CA PRO A 500 -81.69 -48.45 -73.02
C PRO A 500 -82.38 -48.32 -74.34
N LYS A 501 -82.42 -47.12 -74.93
CA LYS A 501 -82.99 -46.90 -76.29
C LYS A 501 -81.92 -46.36 -77.22
N ARG A 502 -81.78 -46.90 -78.38
CA ARG A 502 -80.87 -46.35 -79.41
C ARG A 502 -81.59 -45.40 -80.38
N GLN A 503 -82.92 -45.29 -80.25
CA GLN A 503 -83.75 -44.29 -80.91
C GLN A 503 -84.43 -43.42 -79.92
N LEU A 504 -84.48 -42.14 -80.19
CA LEU A 504 -85.02 -41.13 -79.31
C LEU A 504 -85.86 -40.15 -80.11
N LYS A 505 -87.13 -39.87 -79.73
CA LYS A 505 -87.94 -38.85 -80.40
C LYS A 505 -87.43 -37.42 -80.02
N ILE A 506 -87.68 -36.48 -80.92
CA ILE A 506 -87.43 -35.06 -80.67
C ILE A 506 -88.19 -34.68 -79.39
N LYS A 507 -87.51 -33.91 -78.48
CA LYS A 507 -87.94 -33.52 -77.14
C LYS A 507 -87.89 -34.63 -76.09
N ASP A 508 -87.81 -35.89 -76.45
CA ASP A 508 -87.62 -36.98 -75.46
C ASP A 508 -86.25 -36.97 -74.86
N THR A 509 -86.11 -37.57 -73.68
CA THR A 509 -84.86 -37.77 -73.00
C THR A 509 -84.55 -39.22 -72.80
N GLU A 510 -83.21 -39.55 -72.82
CA GLU A 510 -82.69 -40.88 -72.54
C GLU A 510 -81.51 -40.82 -71.61
N LYS A 511 -81.55 -41.62 -70.56
CA LYS A 511 -80.47 -41.71 -69.59
C LYS A 511 -79.46 -42.76 -69.98
N ILE A 512 -78.25 -42.34 -70.39
CA ILE A 512 -77.17 -43.28 -70.64
C ILE A 512 -76.52 -43.60 -69.25
N ARG A 513 -76.55 -44.88 -68.91
CA ARG A 513 -75.88 -45.38 -67.73
C ARG A 513 -74.40 -45.63 -68.05
N VAL A 514 -73.52 -45.11 -67.21
CA VAL A 514 -72.08 -45.30 -67.33
C VAL A 514 -71.59 -46.25 -66.22
N THR A 515 -70.79 -47.18 -66.54
CA THR A 515 -70.05 -48.04 -65.63
C THR A 515 -68.59 -47.85 -65.90
N VAL A 516 -67.85 -47.52 -64.84
CA VAL A 516 -66.42 -47.27 -64.90
C VAL A 516 -65.67 -48.42 -64.20
N SER A 517 -64.71 -48.99 -64.93
CA SER A 517 -63.84 -50.05 -64.39
C SER A 517 -62.41 -49.56 -64.30
N PRO A 518 -61.66 -49.94 -63.28
CA PRO A 518 -62.11 -50.77 -62.15
C PRO A 518 -63.02 -49.98 -61.20
N GLY A 519 -63.91 -50.62 -60.48
CA GLY A 519 -64.89 -49.98 -59.57
C GLY A 519 -64.26 -49.18 -58.43
N ASN A 520 -62.96 -49.37 -58.14
CA ASN A 520 -62.13 -48.64 -57.18
C ASN A 520 -61.14 -47.67 -57.88
N ALA A 521 -61.44 -47.20 -59.09
CA ALA A 521 -60.69 -46.10 -59.71
C ALA A 521 -60.75 -44.87 -58.83
N TYR A 522 -59.67 -44.05 -58.81
CA TYR A 522 -59.48 -42.88 -57.96
C TYR A 522 -60.56 -41.82 -58.21
N ASP A 523 -60.87 -41.57 -59.45
CA ASP A 523 -61.96 -40.69 -59.89
C ASP A 523 -62.80 -41.42 -60.93
N LYS A 524 -64.05 -41.66 -60.61
CA LYS A 524 -65.01 -42.38 -61.48
C LYS A 524 -65.88 -41.42 -62.25
N ARG A 525 -65.68 -40.12 -62.07
CA ARG A 525 -66.45 -39.12 -62.84
C ARG A 525 -66.08 -39.15 -64.27
N VAL A 526 -67.10 -38.95 -65.10
CA VAL A 526 -66.91 -38.82 -66.56
C VAL A 526 -67.40 -37.44 -67.04
N GLU A 527 -66.83 -37.01 -68.12
CA GLU A 527 -67.27 -35.84 -68.85
C GLU A 527 -68.02 -36.31 -70.06
N TRP A 528 -69.21 -35.81 -70.27
CA TRP A 528 -70.07 -36.15 -71.36
C TRP A 528 -69.95 -35.13 -72.49
N THR A 529 -69.85 -35.61 -73.73
CA THR A 529 -69.86 -34.77 -74.95
C THR A 529 -70.76 -35.40 -76.03
N THR A 530 -71.28 -34.55 -76.85
CA THR A 530 -72.05 -34.92 -78.03
C THR A 530 -71.33 -34.49 -79.32
N SER A 531 -71.39 -35.31 -80.40
CA SER A 531 -70.76 -34.97 -81.68
C SER A 531 -71.51 -33.82 -82.38
N ASP A 532 -72.80 -33.68 -82.13
CA ASP A 532 -73.57 -32.56 -82.66
C ASP A 532 -74.69 -32.10 -81.66
N LYS A 533 -74.52 -30.90 -81.05
CA LYS A 533 -75.48 -30.32 -80.11
C LYS A 533 -76.81 -29.93 -80.80
N LYS A 534 -76.85 -29.76 -82.14
CA LYS A 534 -78.08 -29.44 -82.90
C LYS A 534 -78.99 -30.65 -83.05
N ILE A 535 -78.41 -31.87 -82.99
CA ILE A 535 -79.14 -33.14 -83.10
C ILE A 535 -79.58 -33.58 -81.67
N ALA A 536 -78.64 -33.61 -80.69
CA ALA A 536 -78.93 -33.91 -79.31
C ALA A 536 -77.94 -33.28 -78.35
N THR A 537 -78.40 -32.89 -77.17
CA THR A 537 -77.57 -32.47 -76.02
C THR A 537 -77.41 -33.58 -75.01
N VAL A 538 -76.34 -33.57 -74.24
CA VAL A 538 -76.13 -34.46 -73.07
C VAL A 538 -75.73 -33.64 -71.88
N ASP A 539 -76.33 -33.88 -70.73
CA ASP A 539 -76.00 -33.20 -69.51
C ASP A 539 -74.81 -33.87 -68.76
N ALA A 540 -74.37 -33.28 -67.60
CA ALA A 540 -73.27 -33.78 -66.78
C ALA A 540 -73.59 -35.17 -66.20
N TYR A 541 -74.81 -35.59 -66.18
CA TYR A 541 -75.27 -36.85 -65.62
C TYR A 541 -75.56 -37.93 -66.71
N GLY A 542 -75.34 -37.63 -67.99
CA GLY A 542 -75.59 -38.54 -69.11
C GLY A 542 -77.04 -38.60 -69.51
N LEU A 543 -77.88 -37.62 -69.26
CA LEU A 543 -79.22 -37.50 -69.81
C LEU A 543 -79.13 -36.83 -71.18
N VAL A 544 -79.47 -37.59 -72.20
CA VAL A 544 -79.47 -37.12 -73.58
C VAL A 544 -80.87 -36.63 -73.93
N ARG A 545 -80.96 -35.47 -74.62
CA ARG A 545 -82.23 -34.93 -75.11
C ARG A 545 -82.14 -34.72 -76.59
N GLY A 546 -83.11 -35.30 -77.30
CA GLY A 546 -83.25 -35.16 -78.75
C GLY A 546 -83.73 -33.77 -79.15
N ILE A 547 -83.11 -33.13 -80.14
CA ILE A 547 -83.43 -31.76 -80.59
C ILE A 547 -83.89 -31.77 -82.07
N LYS A 548 -83.19 -32.46 -82.94
CA LYS A 548 -83.45 -32.55 -84.37
C LYS A 548 -83.18 -33.97 -84.86
N ALA A 549 -83.93 -34.38 -85.79
CA ALA A 549 -83.73 -35.71 -86.45
C ALA A 549 -82.32 -35.83 -87.05
N GLY A 550 -81.65 -36.95 -86.78
CA GLY A 550 -80.30 -37.21 -87.22
C GLY A 550 -79.61 -38.22 -86.28
N THR A 551 -78.44 -38.67 -86.69
CA THR A 551 -77.59 -39.56 -85.87
C THR A 551 -76.55 -38.78 -85.15
N VAL A 552 -76.39 -39.05 -83.86
CA VAL A 552 -75.44 -38.36 -82.99
C VAL A 552 -74.66 -39.38 -82.15
N THR A 553 -73.36 -39.07 -81.91
CA THR A 553 -72.52 -39.88 -81.06
C THR A 553 -72.36 -39.19 -79.71
N ILE A 554 -72.74 -39.86 -78.62
CA ILE A 554 -72.53 -39.40 -77.24
C ILE A 554 -71.29 -40.07 -76.66
N THR A 555 -70.33 -39.29 -76.14
CA THR A 555 -69.05 -39.78 -75.59
C THR A 555 -68.95 -39.48 -74.17
N ALA A 556 -68.58 -40.43 -73.31
CA ALA A 556 -68.16 -40.28 -71.96
C ALA A 556 -66.63 -40.42 -71.84
N THR A 557 -65.95 -39.40 -71.30
CA THR A 557 -64.49 -39.39 -71.10
C THR A 557 -64.20 -39.40 -69.62
N ALA A 558 -63.30 -40.28 -69.12
CA ALA A 558 -62.89 -40.27 -67.69
C ALA A 558 -62.21 -38.97 -67.30
N LYS A 559 -62.61 -38.37 -66.16
CA LYS A 559 -62.00 -37.13 -65.56
C LYS A 559 -60.75 -37.41 -64.77
N ASP A 560 -60.33 -38.69 -64.63
CA ASP A 560 -59.13 -39.04 -63.85
C ASP A 560 -57.82 -38.82 -64.61
N GLY A 561 -57.88 -38.30 -65.84
CA GLY A 561 -56.72 -38.08 -66.70
C GLY A 561 -56.20 -39.37 -67.41
N SER A 562 -56.96 -40.47 -67.37
CA SER A 562 -56.60 -41.68 -68.08
C SER A 562 -56.76 -41.54 -69.58
N GLY A 563 -57.60 -40.65 -70.04
CA GLY A 563 -57.98 -40.50 -71.42
C GLY A 563 -58.94 -41.61 -71.91
N THR A 564 -59.41 -42.47 -70.98
CA THR A 564 -60.36 -43.56 -71.33
C THR A 564 -61.68 -42.96 -71.70
N LYS A 565 -62.23 -43.46 -72.88
CA LYS A 565 -63.51 -42.99 -73.48
C LYS A 565 -64.36 -44.16 -73.82
N ALA A 566 -65.62 -43.91 -73.86
CA ALA A 566 -66.60 -44.81 -74.53
C ALA A 566 -67.66 -43.95 -75.20
N SER A 567 -68.14 -44.41 -76.35
CA SER A 567 -69.15 -43.73 -77.15
C SER A 567 -70.31 -44.63 -77.47
N CYS A 568 -71.45 -44.07 -77.65
CA CYS A 568 -72.61 -44.74 -78.16
C CYS A 568 -73.33 -43.83 -79.19
N THR A 569 -73.93 -44.44 -80.22
CA THR A 569 -74.70 -43.69 -81.21
C THR A 569 -76.17 -43.73 -80.87
N ILE A 570 -76.84 -42.61 -80.99
CA ILE A 570 -78.30 -42.48 -80.83
C ILE A 570 -78.85 -41.88 -82.10
N LEU A 571 -79.95 -42.54 -82.65
CA LEU A 571 -80.73 -42.03 -83.72
C LEU A 571 -81.88 -41.18 -83.16
N VAL A 572 -81.95 -39.89 -83.50
CA VAL A 572 -83.05 -39.01 -83.12
C VAL A 572 -84.02 -39.04 -84.28
N THR A 573 -85.29 -39.41 -84.05
CA THR A 573 -86.37 -39.47 -85.01
C THR A 573 -87.44 -38.38 -84.76
N LYS A 574 -88.25 -38.06 -85.79
CA LYS A 574 -89.40 -37.16 -85.64
C LYS A 574 -90.44 -37.70 -84.64
#